data_1b9ff6632c05d885666cf32e8fad195e
#
_entry.id   1b9ff6632c05d885666cf32e8fad195e
#
_cell.length_a   1.000
_cell.length_b   1.000
_cell.length_c   1.000
_cell.angle_alpha   90.00
_cell.angle_beta   90.00
_cell.angle_gamma   90.00
#
_symmetry.space_group_name_H-M   'P 1'
#
loop_
_entity.id
_entity.type
_entity.pdbx_description
1 polymer ?
#
loop_
_entity_poly.entity_id
_entity_poly.type
_entity_poly.pdbx_seq_one_letter_code
_entity_poly.pdbx_strand_id
1 'polypeptide(L)'
;GPTGMTSTYFQVPQSDVGRLTTNYAVAKGVLLPLDPARSSIYLDKPAFPFGGAGLVSSPADYDRFLTMLLGYGVIDGRRVMSEAAVRMGTGNLLPAGVDTSKTMISGAGFGAGGRVGVGIDAGTYGWGGAAGTIAFVNYRVKNRASLFTQYMPDNTYPIHAEFPKAVIADLLAGRKVAA
;
A
#
# COMPACT_ATOMS: atom_id res chain seq x y z
N GLY A 1 2.39 12.22 13.81
CA GLY A 1 1.90 13.25 12.91
C GLY A 1 0.37 13.33 12.85
N PRO A 2 -0.21 14.11 11.94
CA PRO A 2 -1.63 14.43 11.92
C PRO A 2 -2.57 13.24 11.70
N THR A 3 -2.07 12.14 11.14
CA THR A 3 -2.81 10.89 10.95
C THR A 3 -2.75 9.95 12.16
N GLY A 4 -1.95 10.27 13.19
CA GLY A 4 -1.76 9.40 14.35
C GLY A 4 -0.95 8.12 14.08
N MET A 5 -0.18 8.08 13.00
CA MET A 5 0.73 6.98 12.66
C MET A 5 1.99 7.09 13.54
N THR A 6 2.10 6.21 14.51
CA THR A 6 3.17 6.23 15.53
C THR A 6 4.21 5.12 15.36
N SER A 7 3.97 4.21 14.42
CA SER A 7 4.84 3.07 14.09
C SER A 7 5.25 3.10 12.61
N THR A 8 5.54 4.31 12.08
CA THR A 8 5.93 4.52 10.68
C THR A 8 7.20 5.35 10.64
N TYR A 9 8.28 4.76 10.12
CA TYR A 9 9.63 5.28 10.25
C TYR A 9 10.46 5.11 8.98
N PHE A 10 11.41 6.02 8.76
CA PHE A 10 12.58 5.78 7.89
C PHE A 10 13.74 5.14 8.66
N GLN A 11 13.77 5.32 9.99
CA GLN A 11 14.67 4.64 10.91
C GLN A 11 13.85 4.13 12.09
N VAL A 12 13.91 2.84 12.35
CA VAL A 12 13.19 2.21 13.45
C VAL A 12 13.84 2.59 14.79
N PRO A 13 13.09 3.17 15.72
CA PRO A 13 13.64 3.50 17.04
C PRO A 13 13.97 2.23 17.83
N GLN A 14 14.95 2.30 18.71
CA GLN A 14 15.44 1.16 19.51
C GLN A 14 14.30 0.47 20.30
N SER A 15 13.32 1.24 20.76
CA SER A 15 12.14 0.70 21.47
C SER A 15 11.27 -0.23 20.61
N ASP A 16 11.30 -0.07 19.29
CA ASP A 16 10.42 -0.79 18.35
C ASP A 16 11.14 -1.90 17.56
N VAL A 17 12.45 -2.08 17.76
CA VAL A 17 13.25 -3.11 17.06
C VAL A 17 12.67 -4.51 17.27
N GLY A 18 12.11 -4.80 18.45
CA GLY A 18 11.47 -6.09 18.75
C GLY A 18 10.19 -6.37 17.93
N ARG A 19 9.65 -5.36 17.24
CA ARG A 19 8.46 -5.48 16.37
C ARG A 19 8.83 -5.54 14.89
N LEU A 20 10.09 -5.25 14.53
CA LEU A 20 10.57 -5.32 13.16
C LEU A 20 10.61 -6.78 12.70
N THR A 21 10.12 -7.03 11.51
CA THR A 21 10.12 -8.36 10.89
C THR A 21 11.31 -8.52 9.95
N THR A 22 11.82 -9.74 9.85
CA THR A 22 12.83 -10.09 8.85
C THR A 22 12.21 -10.07 7.45
N ASN A 23 12.88 -9.46 6.48
CA ASN A 23 12.56 -9.62 5.07
C ASN A 23 13.32 -10.82 4.49
N TYR A 24 12.68 -11.59 3.63
CA TYR A 24 13.22 -12.83 3.07
C TYR A 24 13.39 -12.73 1.56
N ALA A 25 14.47 -13.31 1.05
CA ALA A 25 14.59 -13.64 -0.35
C ALA A 25 14.02 -15.04 -0.61
N VAL A 26 13.33 -15.23 -1.73
CA VAL A 26 12.89 -16.53 -2.17
C VAL A 26 13.83 -17.06 -3.25
N ALA A 27 14.56 -18.14 -2.94
CA ALA A 27 15.46 -18.78 -3.86
C ALA A 27 15.14 -20.30 -3.94
N LYS A 28 14.80 -20.79 -5.14
CA LYS A 28 14.44 -22.20 -5.38
C LYS A 28 13.37 -22.73 -4.40
N GLY A 29 12.38 -21.89 -4.06
CA GLY A 29 11.31 -22.24 -3.12
C GLY A 29 11.68 -22.20 -1.63
N VAL A 30 12.89 -21.74 -1.29
CA VAL A 30 13.35 -21.60 0.09
C VAL A 30 13.40 -20.12 0.47
N LEU A 31 12.91 -19.81 1.67
CA LEU A 31 13.01 -18.47 2.26
C LEU A 31 14.37 -18.31 2.94
N LEU A 32 15.18 -17.39 2.45
CA LEU A 32 16.47 -17.01 3.02
C LEU A 32 16.38 -15.60 3.59
N PRO A 33 16.86 -15.33 4.81
CA PRO A 33 16.88 -13.97 5.36
C PRO A 33 17.66 -13.03 4.44
N LEU A 34 16.99 -12.00 3.92
CA LEU A 34 17.58 -10.95 3.09
C LEU A 34 17.98 -9.74 3.95
N ASP A 35 17.08 -9.33 4.83
CA ASP A 35 17.29 -8.25 5.79
C ASP A 35 16.78 -8.71 7.16
N PRO A 36 17.66 -9.34 7.97
CA PRO A 36 17.29 -9.85 9.29
C PRO A 36 16.92 -8.71 10.24
N ALA A 37 15.79 -8.81 10.94
CA ALA A 37 15.26 -7.75 11.81
C ALA A 37 16.29 -7.18 12.80
N ARG A 38 17.14 -8.04 13.38
CA ARG A 38 18.11 -7.63 14.40
C ARG A 38 19.32 -6.85 13.85
N SER A 39 19.56 -6.92 12.55
CA SER A 39 20.67 -6.24 11.84
C SER A 39 20.17 -5.54 10.58
N SER A 40 18.89 -5.18 10.59
CA SER A 40 18.22 -4.56 9.45
C SER A 40 18.82 -3.19 9.12
N ILE A 41 18.86 -2.89 7.81
CA ILE A 41 19.26 -1.56 7.31
C ILE A 41 18.36 -0.44 7.85
N TYR A 42 17.14 -0.75 8.30
CA TYR A 42 16.21 0.21 8.88
C TYR A 42 16.51 0.60 10.33
N LEU A 43 17.54 0.01 10.95
CA LEU A 43 18.05 0.44 12.25
C LEU A 43 18.97 1.67 12.13
N ASP A 44 19.56 1.86 10.94
CA ASP A 44 20.41 2.98 10.65
C ASP A 44 19.66 4.15 10.00
N LYS A 45 20.18 5.37 10.19
CA LYS A 45 19.64 6.56 9.54
C LYS A 45 19.91 6.47 8.03
N PRO A 46 18.87 6.55 7.18
CA PRO A 46 19.08 6.54 5.73
C PRO A 46 19.86 7.79 5.28
N ALA A 47 20.61 7.67 4.19
CA ALA A 47 21.33 8.80 3.59
C ALA A 47 20.40 9.97 3.25
N PHE A 48 19.17 9.65 2.81
CA PHE A 48 18.07 10.61 2.62
C PHE A 48 16.72 9.87 2.69
N PRO A 49 15.63 10.54 3.12
CA PRO A 49 14.29 9.99 3.06
C PRO A 49 13.84 9.87 1.60
N PHE A 50 13.70 8.64 1.10
CA PHE A 50 13.31 8.39 -0.28
C PHE A 50 11.79 8.25 -0.39
N GLY A 51 11.14 9.12 -1.17
CA GLY A 51 9.67 9.17 -1.31
C GLY A 51 9.04 7.94 -1.98
N GLY A 52 9.81 7.15 -2.71
CA GLY A 52 9.33 5.95 -3.42
C GLY A 52 9.60 4.63 -2.68
N ALA A 53 10.41 4.64 -1.60
CA ALA A 53 10.77 3.43 -0.87
C ALA A 53 11.39 3.74 0.50
N GLY A 54 11.69 2.69 1.29
CA GLY A 54 12.47 2.82 2.53
C GLY A 54 11.64 3.17 3.76
N LEU A 55 10.32 3.08 3.69
CA LEU A 55 9.44 3.29 4.83
C LEU A 55 9.09 1.96 5.50
N VAL A 56 9.31 1.87 6.80
CA VAL A 56 8.79 0.80 7.65
C VAL A 56 7.50 1.27 8.29
N SER A 57 6.47 0.42 8.30
CA SER A 57 5.18 0.74 8.89
C SER A 57 4.53 -0.49 9.50
N SER A 58 3.48 -0.27 10.27
CA SER A 58 2.58 -1.34 10.73
C SER A 58 1.28 -1.36 9.92
N PRO A 59 0.60 -2.52 9.80
CA PRO A 59 -0.72 -2.59 9.17
C PRO A 59 -1.72 -1.60 9.75
N ALA A 60 -1.72 -1.42 11.08
CA ALA A 60 -2.59 -0.48 11.76
C ALA A 60 -2.32 0.98 11.38
N ASP A 61 -1.05 1.39 11.30
CA ASP A 61 -0.68 2.74 10.87
C ASP A 61 -1.06 2.97 9.40
N TYR A 62 -0.75 1.99 8.55
CA TYR A 62 -1.07 2.14 7.13
C TYR A 62 -2.59 2.18 6.89
N ASP A 63 -3.39 1.44 7.67
CA ASP A 63 -4.85 1.54 7.64
C ASP A 63 -5.34 2.96 8.01
N ARG A 64 -4.67 3.67 8.92
CA ARG A 64 -4.97 5.07 9.21
C ARG A 64 -4.73 5.97 8.00
N PHE A 65 -3.66 5.73 7.25
CA PHE A 65 -3.40 6.45 6.00
C PHE A 65 -4.49 6.17 4.96
N LEU A 66 -4.87 4.91 4.77
CA LEU A 66 -5.95 4.52 3.85
C LEU A 66 -7.30 5.10 4.29
N THR A 67 -7.56 5.16 5.60
CA THR A 67 -8.76 5.78 6.18
C THR A 67 -8.82 7.27 5.81
N MET A 68 -7.72 7.98 5.96
CA MET A 68 -7.62 9.39 5.58
C MET A 68 -7.86 9.59 4.08
N LEU A 69 -7.28 8.74 3.22
CA LEU A 69 -7.53 8.80 1.78
C LEU A 69 -9.01 8.54 1.45
N LEU A 70 -9.60 7.46 1.98
CA LEU A 70 -11.00 7.09 1.75
C LEU A 70 -11.97 8.16 2.27
N GLY A 71 -11.59 8.85 3.37
CA GLY A 71 -12.29 9.99 3.94
C GLY A 71 -12.01 11.33 3.23
N TYR A 72 -11.42 11.29 2.03
CA TYR A 72 -11.07 12.50 1.27
C TYR A 72 -10.28 13.54 2.08
N GLY A 73 -9.28 13.05 2.81
CA GLY A 73 -8.38 13.87 3.60
C GLY A 73 -8.83 14.11 5.04
N VAL A 74 -9.88 13.42 5.51
CA VAL A 74 -10.36 13.47 6.90
C VAL A 74 -10.12 12.13 7.58
N ILE A 75 -9.62 12.18 8.82
CA ILE A 75 -9.50 11.05 9.73
C ILE A 75 -9.83 11.52 11.16
N ASP A 76 -10.61 10.74 11.91
CA ASP A 76 -11.03 11.04 13.29
C ASP A 76 -11.64 12.46 13.43
N GLY A 77 -12.46 12.87 12.45
CA GLY A 77 -13.06 14.22 12.38
C GLY A 77 -12.08 15.34 12.05
N ARG A 78 -10.80 15.06 11.85
CA ARG A 78 -9.76 16.04 11.57
C ARG A 78 -9.37 16.03 10.09
N ARG A 79 -9.34 17.21 9.48
CA ARG A 79 -8.82 17.37 8.11
C ARG A 79 -7.29 17.43 8.12
N VAL A 80 -6.67 16.47 7.40
CA VAL A 80 -5.23 16.34 7.22
C VAL A 80 -4.81 16.88 5.86
N MET A 81 -5.62 16.62 4.82
CA MET A 81 -5.42 17.10 3.45
C MET A 81 -6.73 17.71 2.92
N SER A 82 -6.62 18.62 1.96
CA SER A 82 -7.82 19.09 1.28
C SER A 82 -8.44 17.96 0.43
N GLU A 83 -9.76 17.96 0.30
CA GLU A 83 -10.46 17.02 -0.56
C GLU A 83 -9.95 17.10 -2.01
N ALA A 84 -9.72 18.32 -2.51
CA ALA A 84 -9.19 18.55 -3.85
C ALA A 84 -7.82 17.89 -4.06
N ALA A 85 -6.92 17.99 -3.06
CA ALA A 85 -5.60 17.35 -3.14
C ALA A 85 -5.71 15.82 -3.16
N VAL A 86 -6.59 15.22 -2.34
CA VAL A 86 -6.80 13.78 -2.35
C VAL A 86 -7.41 13.33 -3.68
N ARG A 87 -8.44 13.99 -4.18
CA ARG A 87 -9.07 13.66 -5.47
C ARG A 87 -8.07 13.76 -6.62
N MET A 88 -7.27 14.82 -6.64
CA MET A 88 -6.20 14.98 -7.64
C MET A 88 -5.16 13.88 -7.51
N GLY A 89 -4.62 13.64 -6.31
CA GLY A 89 -3.54 12.67 -6.09
C GLY A 89 -3.96 11.21 -6.32
N THR A 90 -5.23 10.86 -6.07
CA THR A 90 -5.78 9.52 -6.30
C THR A 90 -6.47 9.38 -7.67
N GLY A 91 -6.52 10.45 -8.45
CA GLY A 91 -6.99 10.46 -9.84
C GLY A 91 -5.86 10.15 -10.83
N ASN A 92 -6.24 9.89 -12.08
CA ASN A 92 -5.25 9.68 -13.14
C ASN A 92 -4.59 11.02 -13.52
N LEU A 93 -3.28 11.11 -13.34
CA LEU A 93 -2.46 12.29 -13.66
C LEU A 93 -1.71 12.14 -14.98
N LEU A 94 -1.84 11.00 -15.66
CA LEU A 94 -1.21 10.81 -16.96
C LEU A 94 -1.88 11.69 -18.02
N PRO A 95 -1.11 12.27 -18.95
CA PRO A 95 -1.66 12.97 -20.10
C PRO A 95 -2.63 12.09 -20.90
N ALA A 96 -3.61 12.73 -21.56
CA ALA A 96 -4.53 12.02 -22.43
C ALA A 96 -3.76 11.29 -23.57
N GLY A 97 -4.18 10.06 -23.88
CA GLY A 97 -3.58 9.26 -24.95
C GLY A 97 -2.30 8.51 -24.59
N VAL A 98 -1.81 8.59 -23.36
CA VAL A 98 -0.66 7.78 -22.91
C VAL A 98 -1.09 6.31 -22.85
N ASP A 99 -0.44 5.47 -23.64
CA ASP A 99 -0.63 4.00 -23.58
C ASP A 99 0.28 3.39 -22.51
N THR A 100 -0.35 2.85 -21.48
CA THR A 100 0.34 2.18 -20.37
C THR A 100 0.24 0.65 -20.43
N SER A 101 -0.31 0.08 -21.52
CA SER A 101 -0.57 -1.36 -21.66
C SER A 101 0.68 -2.24 -21.53
N LYS A 102 1.85 -1.72 -21.97
CA LYS A 102 3.15 -2.40 -21.89
C LYS A 102 4.02 -1.96 -20.72
N THR A 103 3.44 -1.29 -19.72
CA THR A 103 4.14 -0.84 -18.52
C THR A 103 3.77 -1.71 -17.32
N MET A 104 4.45 -1.48 -16.20
CA MET A 104 4.16 -2.16 -14.92
C MET A 104 2.74 -1.90 -14.39
N ILE A 105 2.03 -0.87 -14.87
CA ILE A 105 0.66 -0.58 -14.49
C ILE A 105 -0.39 -1.18 -15.46
N SER A 106 0.04 -1.87 -16.52
CA SER A 106 -0.79 -2.72 -17.38
C SER A 106 -2.10 -2.08 -17.82
N GLY A 107 -2.04 -0.94 -18.51
CA GLY A 107 -3.22 -0.23 -19.03
C GLY A 107 -3.97 0.61 -18.02
N ALA A 108 -3.58 0.62 -16.75
CA ALA A 108 -4.19 1.47 -15.74
C ALA A 108 -3.70 2.93 -15.84
N GLY A 109 -4.37 3.82 -15.09
CA GLY A 109 -3.88 5.17 -14.84
C GLY A 109 -2.83 5.21 -13.73
N PHE A 110 -2.21 6.37 -13.53
CA PHE A 110 -1.25 6.61 -12.47
C PHE A 110 -1.53 7.94 -11.79
N GLY A 111 -1.61 7.94 -10.47
CA GLY A 111 -1.80 9.11 -9.63
C GLY A 111 -0.52 9.53 -8.93
N ALA A 112 -0.64 10.18 -7.80
CA ALA A 112 0.50 10.60 -6.99
C ALA A 112 1.10 9.38 -6.25
N GLY A 113 1.98 8.64 -6.94
CA GLY A 113 2.70 7.49 -6.38
C GLY A 113 1.91 6.18 -6.33
N GLY A 114 0.80 6.05 -7.06
CA GLY A 114 0.01 4.84 -7.08
C GLY A 114 -0.77 4.61 -8.38
N ARG A 115 -1.10 3.36 -8.62
CA ARG A 115 -1.94 2.91 -9.73
C ARG A 115 -3.38 3.38 -9.52
N VAL A 116 -3.99 3.87 -10.57
CA VAL A 116 -5.40 4.26 -10.62
C VAL A 116 -6.16 3.26 -11.50
N GLY A 117 -7.16 2.62 -10.93
CA GLY A 117 -7.99 1.67 -11.65
C GLY A 117 -8.80 2.33 -12.76
N VAL A 118 -8.94 1.62 -13.87
CA VAL A 118 -9.76 2.02 -15.03
C VAL A 118 -10.77 0.90 -15.37
N GLY A 119 -11.79 1.20 -16.12
CA GLY A 119 -12.79 0.21 -16.52
C GLY A 119 -13.48 -0.42 -15.30
N ILE A 120 -13.36 -1.73 -15.15
CA ILE A 120 -14.00 -2.48 -14.04
C ILE A 120 -13.38 -2.11 -12.68
N ASP A 121 -12.09 -1.76 -12.65
CA ASP A 121 -11.35 -1.35 -11.45
C ASP A 121 -11.51 0.15 -11.12
N ALA A 122 -12.28 0.91 -11.90
CA ALA A 122 -12.45 2.35 -11.72
C ALA A 122 -12.89 2.67 -10.28
N GLY A 123 -12.28 3.70 -9.70
CA GLY A 123 -12.46 4.10 -8.30
C GLY A 123 -11.45 3.48 -7.34
N THR A 124 -10.58 2.59 -7.81
CA THR A 124 -9.48 2.03 -7.01
C THR A 124 -8.22 2.88 -7.17
N TYR A 125 -7.54 3.14 -6.06
CA TYR A 125 -6.22 3.73 -5.99
C TYR A 125 -5.36 2.96 -5.00
N GLY A 126 -4.14 2.58 -5.38
CA GLY A 126 -3.25 1.83 -4.51
C GLY A 126 -1.94 1.45 -5.17
N TRP A 127 -1.08 0.75 -4.43
CA TRP A 127 0.20 0.26 -4.93
C TRP A 127 0.61 -1.04 -4.25
N GLY A 128 1.49 -1.79 -4.92
CA GLY A 128 2.19 -2.94 -4.37
C GLY A 128 3.63 -2.58 -4.00
N GLY A 129 4.19 -3.25 -3.02
CA GLY A 129 5.58 -3.10 -2.59
C GLY A 129 6.44 -4.30 -2.97
N ALA A 130 7.76 -4.06 -3.16
CA ALA A 130 8.72 -5.08 -3.56
C ALA A 130 8.85 -6.24 -2.56
N ALA A 131 8.47 -6.03 -1.30
CA ALA A 131 8.42 -7.07 -0.26
C ALA A 131 7.07 -7.83 -0.21
N GLY A 132 6.29 -7.82 -1.29
CA GLY A 132 5.00 -8.49 -1.40
C GLY A 132 3.85 -7.77 -0.71
N THR A 133 4.07 -6.57 -0.18
CA THR A 133 3.00 -5.75 0.41
C THR A 133 2.07 -5.23 -0.68
N ILE A 134 0.78 -5.04 -0.34
CA ILE A 134 -0.19 -4.40 -1.21
C ILE A 134 -1.20 -3.61 -0.37
N ALA A 135 -1.59 -2.44 -0.85
CA ALA A 135 -2.63 -1.64 -0.22
C ALA A 135 -3.41 -0.81 -1.24
N PHE A 136 -4.70 -0.64 -0.99
CA PHE A 136 -5.57 0.16 -1.85
C PHE A 136 -6.79 0.71 -1.11
N VAL A 137 -7.36 1.76 -1.68
CA VAL A 137 -8.70 2.26 -1.39
C VAL A 137 -9.57 2.08 -2.62
N ASN A 138 -10.87 1.83 -2.43
CA ASN A 138 -11.86 1.82 -3.51
C ASN A 138 -13.01 2.75 -3.12
N TYR A 139 -13.11 3.87 -3.81
CA TYR A 139 -14.11 4.91 -3.56
C TYR A 139 -15.54 4.52 -3.99
N ARG A 140 -15.68 3.60 -4.94
CA ARG A 140 -17.01 3.17 -5.44
C ARG A 140 -17.73 2.31 -4.42
N VAL A 141 -17.00 1.41 -3.76
CA VAL A 141 -17.56 0.47 -2.77
C VAL A 141 -17.22 0.88 -1.34
N LYS A 142 -16.54 2.04 -1.17
CA LYS A 142 -16.12 2.60 0.13
C LYS A 142 -15.34 1.60 0.98
N ASN A 143 -14.39 0.93 0.34
CA ASN A 143 -13.55 -0.08 0.97
C ASN A 143 -12.07 0.35 0.92
N ARG A 144 -11.32 -0.15 1.90
CA ARG A 144 -9.86 -0.11 1.92
C ARG A 144 -9.34 -1.45 2.41
N ALA A 145 -8.19 -1.83 1.92
CA ALA A 145 -7.54 -3.07 2.33
C ALA A 145 -6.03 -2.96 2.19
N SER A 146 -5.31 -3.68 3.06
CA SER A 146 -3.87 -3.82 2.98
C SER A 146 -3.44 -5.21 3.42
N LEU A 147 -2.39 -5.73 2.80
CA LEU A 147 -1.73 -6.97 3.17
C LEU A 147 -0.23 -6.71 3.31
N PHE A 148 0.34 -7.12 4.43
CA PHE A 148 1.75 -6.95 4.73
C PHE A 148 2.43 -8.30 4.74
N THR A 149 3.38 -8.45 3.84
CA THR A 149 4.27 -9.62 3.75
C THR A 149 5.71 -9.13 3.72
N GLN A 150 6.65 -10.06 3.83
CA GLN A 150 8.08 -9.74 3.87
C GLN A 150 8.87 -10.78 3.07
N TYR A 151 8.70 -10.78 1.74
CA TYR A 151 9.46 -11.63 0.82
C TYR A 151 9.77 -10.90 -0.48
N MET A 152 10.89 -11.21 -1.08
CA MET A 152 11.33 -10.67 -2.37
C MET A 152 11.82 -11.81 -3.28
N PRO A 153 11.59 -11.73 -4.59
CA PRO A 153 10.78 -10.70 -5.27
C PRO A 153 9.27 -10.88 -5.01
N ASP A 154 8.53 -9.80 -5.12
CA ASP A 154 7.08 -9.71 -4.87
C ASP A 154 6.21 -10.63 -5.78
N ASN A 155 6.72 -10.99 -6.95
CA ASN A 155 6.06 -11.88 -7.90
C ASN A 155 6.25 -13.38 -7.62
N THR A 156 6.92 -13.75 -6.52
CA THR A 156 7.09 -15.16 -6.13
C THR A 156 5.76 -15.83 -5.82
N TYR A 157 4.84 -15.10 -5.20
CA TYR A 157 3.49 -15.56 -4.92
C TYR A 157 2.47 -14.60 -5.56
N PRO A 158 1.31 -15.07 -6.03
CA PRO A 158 0.36 -14.25 -6.79
C PRO A 158 -0.47 -13.28 -5.91
N ILE A 159 0.07 -12.82 -4.80
CA ILE A 159 -0.63 -12.02 -3.78
C ILE A 159 -1.19 -10.72 -4.36
N HIS A 160 -0.42 -10.02 -5.19
CA HIS A 160 -0.86 -8.77 -5.80
C HIS A 160 -2.08 -8.93 -6.72
N ALA A 161 -2.25 -10.12 -7.32
CA ALA A 161 -3.40 -10.44 -8.17
C ALA A 161 -4.57 -11.04 -7.38
N GLU A 162 -4.30 -11.84 -6.36
CA GLU A 162 -5.32 -12.62 -5.65
C GLU A 162 -5.94 -11.87 -4.47
N PHE A 163 -5.17 -11.10 -3.71
CA PHE A 163 -5.67 -10.38 -2.55
C PHE A 163 -6.83 -9.41 -2.89
N PRO A 164 -6.76 -8.57 -3.93
CA PRO A 164 -7.90 -7.73 -4.32
C PRO A 164 -9.14 -8.52 -4.71
N LYS A 165 -8.97 -9.68 -5.34
CA LYS A 165 -10.10 -10.56 -5.73
C LYS A 165 -10.76 -11.17 -4.49
N ALA A 166 -9.98 -11.62 -3.50
CA ALA A 166 -10.49 -12.15 -2.25
C ALA A 166 -11.29 -11.08 -1.50
N VAL A 167 -10.76 -9.85 -1.38
CA VAL A 167 -11.48 -8.73 -0.76
C VAL A 167 -12.81 -8.44 -1.44
N ILE A 168 -12.84 -8.45 -2.79
CA ILE A 168 -14.09 -8.25 -3.54
C ILE A 168 -15.07 -9.40 -3.30
N ALA A 169 -14.60 -10.65 -3.29
CA ALA A 169 -15.43 -11.82 -3.02
C ALA A 169 -16.11 -11.75 -1.64
N ASP A 170 -15.37 -11.36 -0.61
CA ASP A 170 -15.87 -11.18 0.75
C ASP A 170 -16.92 -10.06 0.83
N LEU A 171 -16.68 -8.93 0.16
CA LEU A 171 -17.65 -7.83 0.09
C LEU A 171 -18.97 -8.24 -0.57
N LEU A 172 -18.89 -9.06 -1.61
CA LEU A 172 -20.07 -9.58 -2.30
C LEU A 172 -20.81 -10.62 -1.47
N ALA A 173 -20.10 -11.48 -0.75
CA ALA A 173 -20.67 -12.47 0.17
C ALA A 173 -21.38 -11.77 1.35
N GLY A 174 -20.76 -10.77 1.97
CA GLY A 174 -21.35 -10.00 3.05
C GLY A 174 -22.65 -9.25 2.65
N ARG A 175 -22.75 -8.79 1.41
CA ARG A 175 -23.99 -8.16 0.90
C ARG A 175 -25.14 -9.14 0.72
N LYS A 176 -24.86 -10.42 0.44
CA LYS A 176 -25.90 -11.47 0.30
C LYS A 176 -26.50 -11.88 1.66
N VAL A 177 -25.75 -11.72 2.74
CA VAL A 177 -26.20 -12.06 4.10
C VAL A 177 -27.04 -10.92 4.71
N ALA A 178 -26.86 -9.70 4.26
CA ALA A 178 -27.56 -8.50 4.76
C ALA A 178 -28.86 -8.16 4.01
N ALA A 179 -29.25 -8.93 3.01
CA ALA A 179 -30.48 -8.77 2.21
C ALA A 179 -31.53 -9.81 2.61
#